data_3b260b094ba85081b9cfd1fed29e7d64
#
_entry.id   3b260b094ba85081b9cfd1fed29e7d64
#
_cell.length_a   1.000
_cell.length_b   1.000
_cell.length_c   1.000
_cell.angle_alpha   90.00
_cell.angle_beta   90.00
_cell.angle_gamma   90.00
#
_symmetry.space_group_name_H-M   'P 1'
#
loop_
_entity.id
_entity.type
_entity.pdbx_description
1 polymer ?
#
loop_
_entity_poly.entity_id
_entity_poly.type
_entity_poly.pdbx_seq_one_letter_code
_entity_poly.pdbx_strand_id
1 'polypeptide(L)'
;TYPDHFQVINKDKFVCRAIDNRAGGFMIAEVGRLLHENKIKLPFGLYITNSVQEEVGLHGAEMITQTIKPDVAIVTDVCHDTTTPMINQKEEGHIEMGKGPVISYAPAVQNKLREQIIKTAEDKKIPFQRLASSRYTGTDTDAFAYSNGGVASALISLPLRYMHTTVEMVHKNDVENVIRLFYETLQTIDPEKG
;
A
#
# COMPACT_ATOMS: atom_id res chain seq x y z
N THR A 1 4.96 -14.00 24.75
CA THR A 1 4.83 -13.88 23.28
C THR A 1 3.56 -14.58 22.83
N TYR A 2 2.75 -13.92 22.05
CA TYR A 2 1.59 -14.56 21.42
C TYR A 2 2.08 -15.47 20.28
N PRO A 3 1.51 -16.67 20.12
CA PRO A 3 1.89 -17.58 19.05
C PRO A 3 1.50 -16.99 17.68
N ASP A 4 2.34 -17.23 16.68
CA ASP A 4 2.05 -16.91 15.29
C ASP A 4 1.18 -18.01 14.69
N HIS A 5 -0.13 -17.87 14.82
CA HIS A 5 -1.09 -18.79 14.20
C HIS A 5 -1.67 -18.15 12.94
N PHE A 6 -1.05 -18.44 11.79
CA PHE A 6 -1.67 -18.11 10.51
C PHE A 6 -2.83 -19.07 10.24
N GLN A 7 -3.99 -18.51 10.00
CA GLN A 7 -5.22 -19.26 9.72
C GLN A 7 -5.85 -18.80 8.42
N VAL A 8 -6.47 -19.74 7.72
CA VAL A 8 -7.29 -19.44 6.54
C VAL A 8 -8.75 -19.70 6.91
N ILE A 9 -9.57 -18.65 6.89
CA ILE A 9 -11.00 -18.71 7.20
C ILE A 9 -11.78 -18.59 5.90
N ASN A 10 -12.80 -19.43 5.73
CA ASN A 10 -13.68 -19.45 4.55
C ASN A 10 -12.93 -19.49 3.19
N LYS A 11 -11.73 -20.06 3.16
CA LYS A 11 -10.85 -20.22 1.98
C LYS A 11 -10.25 -18.94 1.40
N ASP A 12 -10.72 -17.78 1.81
CA ASP A 12 -10.40 -16.48 1.20
C ASP A 12 -9.93 -15.41 2.18
N LYS A 13 -9.95 -15.68 3.48
CA LYS A 13 -9.49 -14.74 4.51
C LYS A 13 -8.28 -15.28 5.25
N PHE A 14 -7.26 -14.45 5.33
CA PHE A 14 -6.06 -14.74 6.11
C PHE A 14 -6.15 -14.02 7.45
N VAL A 15 -5.92 -14.75 8.52
CA VAL A 15 -5.93 -14.24 9.90
C VAL A 15 -4.60 -14.55 10.56
N CYS A 16 -3.97 -13.51 11.08
CA CYS A 16 -2.73 -13.62 11.84
C CYS A 16 -2.51 -12.33 12.65
N ARG A 17 -1.59 -12.35 13.61
CA ARG A 17 -1.09 -11.11 14.20
C ARG A 17 -0.09 -10.43 13.26
N ALA A 18 0.06 -9.12 13.39
CA ALA A 18 1.05 -8.32 12.66
C ALA A 18 1.02 -8.54 11.12
N ILE A 19 -0.18 -8.69 10.56
CA ILE A 19 -0.40 -8.56 9.12
C ILE A 19 -0.03 -7.13 8.72
N ASP A 20 -0.34 -6.19 9.58
CA ASP A 20 0.17 -4.83 9.63
C ASP A 20 1.64 -4.81 10.10
N ASN A 21 2.67 -4.45 9.25
CA ASN A 21 2.49 -4.49 7.80
C ASN A 21 3.42 -5.54 7.15
N ARG A 22 3.44 -6.77 7.69
CA ARG A 22 4.16 -7.89 7.06
C ARG A 22 3.54 -8.29 5.72
N ALA A 23 2.24 -8.04 5.54
CA ALA A 23 1.59 -8.25 4.26
C ALA A 23 2.15 -7.33 3.18
N GLY A 24 2.41 -6.05 3.50
CA GLY A 24 3.07 -5.11 2.60
C GLY A 24 4.44 -5.59 2.16
N GLY A 25 5.28 -6.02 3.11
CA GLY A 25 6.58 -6.61 2.80
C GLY A 25 6.50 -7.82 1.84
N PHE A 26 5.54 -8.71 2.05
CA PHE A 26 5.26 -9.82 1.15
C PHE A 26 4.83 -9.33 -0.24
N MET A 27 3.90 -8.38 -0.30
CA MET A 27 3.34 -7.90 -1.57
C MET A 27 4.40 -7.24 -2.45
N ILE A 28 5.27 -6.39 -1.88
CA ILE A 28 6.35 -5.75 -2.66
C ILE A 28 7.42 -6.73 -3.11
N ALA A 29 7.75 -7.73 -2.29
CA ALA A 29 8.66 -8.81 -2.69
C ALA A 29 8.10 -9.63 -3.85
N GLU A 30 6.80 -9.91 -3.82
CA GLU A 30 6.10 -10.64 -4.88
C GLU A 30 6.05 -9.83 -6.20
N VAL A 31 5.87 -8.52 -6.14
CA VAL A 31 6.00 -7.63 -7.31
C VAL A 31 7.40 -7.75 -7.93
N GLY A 32 8.44 -7.70 -7.11
CA GLY A 32 9.82 -7.88 -7.57
C GLY A 32 10.05 -9.25 -8.23
N ARG A 33 9.52 -10.32 -7.63
CA ARG A 33 9.56 -11.67 -8.20
C ARG A 33 8.89 -11.74 -9.56
N LEU A 34 7.68 -11.18 -9.69
CA LEU A 34 6.91 -11.18 -10.95
C LEU A 34 7.62 -10.38 -12.06
N LEU A 35 8.18 -9.21 -11.74
CA LEU A 35 8.97 -8.44 -12.70
C LEU A 35 10.17 -9.24 -13.22
N HIS A 36 10.88 -9.93 -12.32
CA HIS A 36 12.03 -10.75 -12.66
C HIS A 36 11.64 -11.95 -13.54
N GLU A 37 10.66 -12.75 -13.12
CA GLU A 37 10.23 -13.96 -13.84
C GLU A 37 9.67 -13.66 -15.24
N ASN A 38 8.91 -12.55 -15.36
CA ASN A 38 8.38 -12.10 -16.64
C ASN A 38 9.39 -11.31 -17.47
N LYS A 39 10.63 -11.14 -16.99
CA LYS A 39 11.72 -10.43 -17.67
C LYS A 39 11.35 -9.00 -18.07
N ILE A 40 10.53 -8.34 -17.24
CA ILE A 40 10.11 -6.96 -17.45
C ILE A 40 11.32 -6.04 -17.24
N LYS A 41 11.60 -5.19 -18.21
CA LYS A 41 12.62 -4.13 -18.11
C LYS A 41 11.92 -2.80 -17.89
N LEU A 42 12.12 -2.21 -16.74
CA LEU A 42 11.65 -0.87 -16.43
C LEU A 42 12.64 0.18 -16.96
N PRO A 43 12.17 1.35 -17.42
CA PRO A 43 13.05 2.42 -17.90
C PRO A 43 13.69 3.25 -16.79
N PHE A 44 13.63 2.79 -15.53
CA PHE A 44 14.16 3.44 -14.33
C PHE A 44 14.69 2.41 -13.34
N GLY A 45 15.47 2.88 -12.36
CA GLY A 45 15.91 2.07 -11.24
C GLY A 45 14.76 1.84 -10.24
N LEU A 46 14.45 0.57 -9.93
CA LEU A 46 13.47 0.20 -8.92
C LEU A 46 14.16 -0.24 -7.63
N TYR A 47 13.82 0.42 -6.53
CA TYR A 47 14.21 0.03 -5.18
C TYR A 47 12.98 -0.53 -4.46
N ILE A 48 13.07 -1.76 -4.00
CA ILE A 48 12.04 -2.38 -3.15
C ILE A 48 12.57 -2.31 -1.72
N THR A 49 11.89 -1.54 -0.89
CA THR A 49 12.33 -1.25 0.47
C THR A 49 11.30 -1.70 1.50
N ASN A 50 11.78 -2.22 2.61
CA ASN A 50 10.96 -2.54 3.78
C ASN A 50 11.48 -1.71 4.94
N SER A 51 10.81 -0.59 5.22
CA SER A 51 11.22 0.37 6.24
C SER A 51 10.97 -0.18 7.65
N VAL A 52 11.80 0.25 8.58
CA VAL A 52 11.65 -0.06 10.00
C VAL A 52 11.03 1.13 10.73
N GLN A 53 10.44 0.89 11.90
CA GLN A 53 9.93 1.93 12.79
C GLN A 53 8.82 2.80 12.17
N GLU A 54 8.00 2.22 11.32
CA GLU A 54 6.79 2.89 10.81
C GLU A 54 5.89 3.25 11.97
N GLU A 55 5.49 2.30 12.80
CA GLU A 55 4.56 2.37 13.94
C GLU A 55 4.98 3.33 15.07
N VAL A 56 6.21 3.83 15.02
CA VAL A 56 6.77 4.70 16.06
C VAL A 56 7.32 6.01 15.51
N GLY A 57 6.91 6.40 14.30
CA GLY A 57 7.21 7.72 13.75
C GLY A 57 7.87 7.73 12.37
N LEU A 58 7.68 6.71 11.54
CA LEU A 58 8.10 6.66 10.13
C LEU A 58 9.62 6.81 9.90
N HIS A 59 10.43 6.53 10.91
CA HIS A 59 11.87 6.87 10.91
C HIS A 59 12.65 6.15 9.82
N GLY A 60 12.31 4.89 9.53
CA GLY A 60 12.97 4.12 8.47
C GLY A 60 12.74 4.74 7.09
N ALA A 61 11.54 5.19 6.80
CA ALA A 61 11.20 5.85 5.54
C ALA A 61 11.94 7.17 5.37
N GLU A 62 12.06 7.98 6.43
CA GLU A 62 12.87 9.19 6.39
C GLU A 62 14.33 8.90 6.02
N MET A 63 14.95 7.89 6.64
CA MET A 63 16.33 7.51 6.38
C MET A 63 16.52 6.95 4.96
N ILE A 64 15.57 6.12 4.50
CA ILE A 64 15.57 5.58 3.14
C ILE A 64 15.49 6.71 2.13
N THR A 65 14.61 7.69 2.34
CA THR A 65 14.44 8.84 1.45
C THR A 65 15.73 9.65 1.33
N GLN A 66 16.44 9.86 2.43
CA GLN A 66 17.73 10.58 2.43
C GLN A 66 18.83 9.78 1.74
N THR A 67 18.82 8.47 1.87
CA THR A 67 19.86 7.59 1.34
C THR A 67 19.70 7.34 -0.16
N ILE A 68 18.48 6.99 -0.59
CA ILE A 68 18.17 6.63 -1.97
C ILE A 68 17.89 7.87 -2.82
N LYS A 69 17.26 8.89 -2.23
CA LYS A 69 16.79 10.12 -2.91
C LYS A 69 15.90 9.78 -4.12
N PRO A 70 14.80 9.06 -3.92
CA PRO A 70 13.96 8.63 -5.02
C PRO A 70 13.22 9.83 -5.64
N ASP A 71 12.93 9.76 -6.95
CA ASP A 71 12.06 10.72 -7.64
C ASP A 71 10.59 10.45 -7.36
N VAL A 72 10.25 9.17 -7.19
CA VAL A 72 8.88 8.69 -6.95
C VAL A 72 8.87 7.63 -5.85
N ALA A 73 7.88 7.67 -4.99
CA ALA A 73 7.62 6.64 -3.99
C ALA A 73 6.17 6.14 -4.09
N ILE A 74 5.99 4.84 -4.26
CA ILE A 74 4.67 4.21 -4.15
C ILE A 74 4.71 3.30 -2.93
N VAL A 75 3.96 3.70 -1.91
CA VAL A 75 3.91 3.03 -0.61
C VAL A 75 2.73 2.06 -0.58
N THR A 76 2.91 0.92 0.07
CA THR A 76 1.81 0.05 0.45
C THR A 76 1.76 -0.10 1.96
N ASP A 77 0.58 0.06 2.48
CA ASP A 77 0.27 -0.12 3.89
C ASP A 77 -1.11 -0.75 4.04
N VAL A 78 -1.59 -0.91 5.26
CA VAL A 78 -2.96 -1.33 5.53
C VAL A 78 -3.85 -0.11 5.76
N CYS A 79 -5.15 -0.31 5.69
CA CYS A 79 -6.15 0.66 6.13
C CYS A 79 -7.34 -0.06 6.77
N HIS A 80 -8.11 0.64 7.58
CA HIS A 80 -9.28 0.03 8.20
C HIS A 80 -10.33 -0.42 7.19
N ASP A 81 -10.76 -1.69 7.30
CA ASP A 81 -12.09 -2.08 6.87
C ASP A 81 -13.09 -1.41 7.81
N THR A 82 -13.80 -0.40 7.33
CA THR A 82 -14.70 0.41 8.16
C THR A 82 -16.01 -0.31 8.51
N THR A 83 -16.22 -1.53 8.02
CA THR A 83 -17.29 -2.41 8.51
C THR A 83 -16.90 -3.13 9.81
N THR A 84 -15.66 -2.96 10.27
CA THR A 84 -15.19 -3.47 11.56
C THR A 84 -15.97 -2.80 12.71
N PRO A 85 -16.43 -3.56 13.71
CA PRO A 85 -17.10 -2.99 14.87
C PRO A 85 -16.29 -1.84 15.50
N MET A 86 -16.99 -0.80 15.98
CA MET A 86 -16.46 0.40 16.62
C MET A 86 -15.80 1.42 15.69
N ILE A 87 -15.75 1.21 14.38
CA ILE A 87 -15.30 2.22 13.41
C ILE A 87 -16.49 3.03 12.92
N ASN A 88 -16.39 4.36 12.99
CA ASN A 88 -17.43 5.27 12.55
C ASN A 88 -17.32 5.55 11.04
N GLN A 89 -18.09 4.85 10.23
CA GLN A 89 -18.09 5.01 8.77
C GLN A 89 -18.45 6.42 8.29
N LYS A 90 -19.15 7.23 9.10
CA LYS A 90 -19.46 8.61 8.73
C LYS A 90 -18.24 9.53 8.78
N GLU A 91 -17.25 9.16 9.59
CA GLU A 91 -16.00 9.89 9.73
C GLU A 91 -14.91 9.32 8.83
N GLU A 92 -14.80 7.98 8.78
CA GLU A 92 -13.72 7.28 8.11
C GLU A 92 -14.03 6.91 6.64
N GLY A 93 -15.25 7.12 6.18
CA GLY A 93 -15.70 6.69 4.86
C GLY A 93 -16.12 5.21 4.84
N HIS A 94 -16.43 4.69 3.65
CA HIS A 94 -16.86 3.31 3.48
C HIS A 94 -15.78 2.51 2.74
N ILE A 95 -15.04 1.68 3.47
CA ILE A 95 -14.04 0.74 2.96
C ILE A 95 -14.40 -0.67 3.45
N GLU A 96 -14.38 -1.62 2.53
CA GLU A 96 -14.76 -3.00 2.80
C GLU A 96 -13.70 -3.97 2.28
N MET A 97 -13.28 -4.88 3.13
CA MET A 97 -12.41 -6.00 2.77
C MET A 97 -13.06 -6.89 1.70
N GLY A 98 -12.31 -7.29 0.69
CA GLY A 98 -12.81 -8.06 -0.46
C GLY A 98 -13.30 -7.21 -1.64
N LYS A 99 -13.20 -5.88 -1.54
CA LYS A 99 -13.59 -4.94 -2.60
C LYS A 99 -12.41 -4.34 -3.37
N GLY A 100 -11.22 -4.84 -3.13
CA GLY A 100 -9.98 -4.40 -3.79
C GLY A 100 -9.17 -3.41 -2.96
N PRO A 101 -7.93 -3.12 -3.41
CA PRO A 101 -7.04 -2.15 -2.79
C PRO A 101 -7.68 -0.77 -2.67
N VAL A 102 -7.17 0.01 -1.75
CA VAL A 102 -7.62 1.38 -1.49
C VAL A 102 -6.58 2.37 -2.01
N ILE A 103 -6.99 3.28 -2.88
CA ILE A 103 -6.16 4.36 -3.39
C ILE A 103 -6.47 5.62 -2.60
N SER A 104 -5.43 6.20 -1.97
CA SER A 104 -5.60 7.30 -1.03
C SER A 104 -5.59 8.67 -1.70
N TYR A 105 -6.40 9.57 -1.17
CA TYR A 105 -6.44 11.01 -1.45
C TYR A 105 -6.01 11.72 -0.16
N ALA A 106 -4.82 12.30 -0.14
CA ALA A 106 -4.26 12.97 1.01
C ALA A 106 -3.30 14.08 0.58
N PRO A 107 -2.96 15.05 1.44
CA PRO A 107 -1.97 16.08 1.11
C PRO A 107 -0.60 15.52 0.70
N ALA A 108 -0.18 14.40 1.27
CA ALA A 108 1.07 13.70 0.94
C ALA A 108 1.04 12.98 -0.41
N VAL A 109 -0.14 12.80 -1.01
CA VAL A 109 -0.31 12.05 -2.25
C VAL A 109 -0.27 12.96 -3.47
N GLN A 110 0.67 12.70 -4.37
CA GLN A 110 0.83 13.45 -5.61
C GLN A 110 -0.30 13.10 -6.59
N ASN A 111 -1.02 14.10 -7.06
CA ASN A 111 -2.25 13.93 -7.83
C ASN A 111 -2.04 13.19 -9.16
N LYS A 112 -1.04 13.55 -9.96
CA LYS A 112 -0.79 12.92 -11.27
C LYS A 112 -0.43 11.44 -11.10
N LEU A 113 0.41 11.11 -10.11
CA LEU A 113 0.77 9.72 -9.82
C LEU A 113 -0.46 8.91 -9.38
N ARG A 114 -1.30 9.48 -8.51
CA ARG A 114 -2.57 8.85 -8.11
C ARG A 114 -3.48 8.60 -9.30
N GLU A 115 -3.68 9.59 -10.19
CA GLU A 115 -4.52 9.45 -11.38
C GLU A 115 -3.97 8.36 -12.33
N GLN A 116 -2.65 8.24 -12.45
CA GLN A 116 -2.02 7.17 -13.22
C GLN A 116 -2.31 5.79 -12.62
N ILE A 117 -2.23 5.65 -11.30
CA ILE A 117 -2.59 4.42 -10.59
C ILE A 117 -4.06 4.07 -10.82
N ILE A 118 -4.97 5.05 -10.69
CA ILE A 118 -6.40 4.86 -10.92
C ILE A 118 -6.65 4.43 -12.36
N LYS A 119 -6.06 5.13 -13.33
CA LYS A 119 -6.19 4.78 -14.75
C LYS A 119 -5.70 3.36 -15.01
N THR A 120 -4.58 2.96 -14.41
CA THR A 120 -4.07 1.59 -14.54
C THR A 120 -5.07 0.59 -13.97
N ALA A 121 -5.64 0.85 -12.80
CA ALA A 121 -6.65 -0.02 -12.22
C ALA A 121 -7.88 -0.18 -13.13
N GLU A 122 -8.38 0.92 -13.71
CA GLU A 122 -9.52 0.93 -14.62
C GLU A 122 -9.20 0.18 -15.93
N ASP A 123 -8.10 0.49 -16.58
CA ASP A 123 -7.66 -0.14 -17.85
C ASP A 123 -7.44 -1.65 -17.69
N LYS A 124 -6.93 -2.08 -16.53
CA LYS A 124 -6.66 -3.49 -16.21
C LYS A 124 -7.83 -4.20 -15.51
N LYS A 125 -8.93 -3.49 -15.29
CA LYS A 125 -10.12 -4.00 -14.59
C LYS A 125 -9.79 -4.60 -13.22
N ILE A 126 -8.96 -3.90 -12.47
CA ILE A 126 -8.64 -4.22 -11.08
C ILE A 126 -9.65 -3.48 -10.20
N PRO A 127 -10.44 -4.16 -9.38
CA PRO A 127 -11.34 -3.48 -8.45
C PRO A 127 -10.53 -2.65 -7.46
N PHE A 128 -11.01 -1.46 -7.12
CA PHE A 128 -10.37 -0.61 -6.13
C PHE A 128 -11.38 0.29 -5.42
N GLN A 129 -10.99 0.80 -4.28
CA GLN A 129 -11.75 1.73 -3.46
C GLN A 129 -10.98 3.05 -3.32
N ARG A 130 -11.65 4.11 -2.85
CA ARG A 130 -11.05 5.43 -2.63
C ARG A 130 -11.24 5.84 -1.18
N LEU A 131 -10.17 6.36 -0.58
CA LEU A 131 -10.18 6.88 0.79
C LEU A 131 -9.58 8.28 0.80
N ALA A 132 -10.22 9.22 1.48
CA ALA A 132 -9.73 10.59 1.64
C ALA A 132 -9.28 10.84 3.07
N SER A 133 -8.09 11.40 3.23
CA SER A 133 -7.54 11.85 4.52
C SER A 133 -7.25 13.35 4.47
N SER A 134 -7.67 14.08 5.49
CA SER A 134 -7.62 15.55 5.48
C SER A 134 -6.23 16.13 5.81
N ARG A 135 -5.37 15.38 6.51
CA ARG A 135 -4.06 15.85 6.98
C ARG A 135 -2.93 14.87 6.68
N TYR A 136 -2.99 13.70 7.27
CA TYR A 136 -1.95 12.67 7.21
C TYR A 136 -2.53 11.38 6.68
N THR A 137 -1.67 10.59 6.03
CA THR A 137 -2.00 9.22 5.68
C THR A 137 -1.83 8.29 6.88
N GLY A 138 -0.97 8.68 7.82
CA GLY A 138 -0.55 7.84 8.95
C GLY A 138 0.34 6.68 8.52
N THR A 139 1.08 6.83 7.41
CA THR A 139 1.93 5.80 6.82
C THR A 139 3.26 6.39 6.36
N ASP A 140 4.19 5.56 5.96
CA ASP A 140 5.49 5.97 5.38
C ASP A 140 5.35 6.96 4.20
N THR A 141 4.17 7.06 3.58
CA THR A 141 3.89 8.04 2.52
C THR A 141 4.15 9.47 2.97
N ASP A 142 3.80 9.80 4.21
CA ASP A 142 4.01 11.15 4.77
C ASP A 142 5.52 11.44 4.89
N ALA A 143 6.32 10.46 5.30
CA ALA A 143 7.76 10.62 5.41
C ALA A 143 8.42 10.84 4.04
N PHE A 144 8.03 10.07 3.02
CA PHE A 144 8.54 10.26 1.66
C PHE A 144 8.13 11.62 1.10
N ALA A 145 6.86 11.98 1.21
CA ALA A 145 6.32 13.22 0.61
C ALA A 145 6.97 14.49 1.16
N TYR A 146 7.38 14.49 2.43
CA TYR A 146 7.89 15.69 3.09
C TYR A 146 9.40 15.65 3.37
N SER A 147 10.14 14.68 2.83
CA SER A 147 11.58 14.57 2.96
C SER A 147 12.31 15.03 1.67
N ASN A 148 13.58 15.41 1.78
CA ASN A 148 14.45 15.79 0.65
C ASN A 148 13.87 16.82 -0.34
N GLY A 149 13.10 17.78 0.15
CA GLY A 149 12.46 18.77 -0.70
C GLY A 149 11.17 18.30 -1.38
N GLY A 150 10.71 17.13 -1.00
CA GLY A 150 9.48 16.51 -1.47
C GLY A 150 9.71 15.41 -2.50
N VAL A 151 9.11 14.26 -2.29
CA VAL A 151 9.10 13.13 -3.21
C VAL A 151 7.68 12.91 -3.71
N ALA A 152 7.50 12.74 -5.02
CA ALA A 152 6.19 12.43 -5.60
C ALA A 152 5.72 11.08 -5.06
N SER A 153 4.76 11.10 -4.13
CA SER A 153 4.37 9.93 -3.36
C SER A 153 2.93 9.51 -3.62
N ALA A 154 2.64 8.23 -3.54
CA ALA A 154 1.29 7.67 -3.59
C ALA A 154 1.15 6.51 -2.61
N LEU A 155 -0.08 6.23 -2.19
CA LEU A 155 -0.43 5.16 -1.25
C LEU A 155 -1.49 4.25 -1.83
N ILE A 156 -1.19 2.96 -1.85
CA ILE A 156 -2.10 1.87 -2.17
C ILE A 156 -2.23 0.98 -0.94
N SER A 157 -3.38 1.02 -0.28
CA SER A 157 -3.58 0.31 0.99
C SER A 157 -4.35 -0.99 0.82
N LEU A 158 -4.06 -1.94 1.70
CA LEU A 158 -4.76 -3.21 1.84
C LEU A 158 -5.83 -3.07 2.93
N PRO A 159 -7.14 -3.26 2.63
CA PRO A 159 -8.17 -3.26 3.66
C PRO A 159 -7.94 -4.36 4.69
N LEU A 160 -7.94 -3.99 5.96
CA LEU A 160 -7.64 -4.89 7.08
C LEU A 160 -8.64 -4.70 8.21
N ARG A 161 -9.09 -5.80 8.79
CA ARG A 161 -9.96 -5.82 9.98
C ARG A 161 -9.15 -6.07 11.23
N TYR A 162 -9.59 -5.48 12.32
CA TYR A 162 -9.01 -5.68 13.66
C TYR A 162 -7.54 -5.25 13.75
N MET A 163 -7.20 -4.15 13.05
CA MET A 163 -5.86 -3.54 13.06
C MET A 163 -5.31 -3.39 14.48
N HIS A 164 -4.01 -3.61 14.64
CA HIS A 164 -3.28 -3.55 15.91
C HIS A 164 -3.78 -4.57 16.96
N THR A 165 -4.34 -5.68 16.51
CA THR A 165 -4.74 -6.80 17.38
C THR A 165 -3.97 -8.08 17.05
N THR A 166 -4.23 -9.13 17.83
CA THR A 166 -3.62 -10.46 17.59
C THR A 166 -4.34 -11.28 16.52
N VAL A 167 -5.43 -10.76 15.96
CA VAL A 167 -6.31 -11.48 15.02
C VAL A 167 -6.66 -10.61 13.80
N GLU A 168 -5.68 -9.90 13.30
CA GLU A 168 -5.83 -9.11 12.08
C GLU A 168 -6.25 -9.99 10.92
N MET A 169 -7.11 -9.45 10.04
CA MET A 169 -7.70 -10.21 8.96
C MET A 169 -7.67 -9.42 7.66
N VAL A 170 -7.27 -10.09 6.57
CA VAL A 170 -7.29 -9.55 5.21
C VAL A 170 -7.94 -10.55 4.25
N HIS A 171 -8.39 -10.06 3.11
CA HIS A 171 -8.94 -10.89 2.05
C HIS A 171 -7.86 -11.24 1.01
N LYS A 172 -7.78 -12.50 0.64
CA LYS A 172 -6.81 -13.01 -0.33
C LYS A 172 -6.84 -12.22 -1.64
N ASN A 173 -8.02 -11.97 -2.19
CA ASN A 173 -8.16 -11.27 -3.47
C ASN A 173 -7.67 -9.82 -3.38
N ASP A 174 -7.77 -9.16 -2.23
CA ASP A 174 -7.25 -7.80 -2.07
C ASP A 174 -5.73 -7.81 -2.10
N VAL A 175 -5.08 -8.78 -1.45
CA VAL A 175 -3.63 -8.99 -1.52
C VAL A 175 -3.19 -9.20 -2.98
N GLU A 176 -3.85 -10.08 -3.70
CA GLU A 176 -3.58 -10.35 -5.12
C GLU A 176 -3.77 -9.09 -5.99
N ASN A 177 -4.83 -8.32 -5.72
CA ASN A 177 -5.12 -7.09 -6.46
C ASN A 177 -4.15 -5.96 -6.14
N VAL A 178 -3.64 -5.83 -4.90
CA VAL A 178 -2.55 -4.89 -4.56
C VAL A 178 -1.30 -5.25 -5.35
N ILE A 179 -0.86 -6.50 -5.32
CA ILE A 179 0.32 -6.98 -6.06
C ILE A 179 0.14 -6.67 -7.55
N ARG A 180 -1.01 -7.01 -8.12
CA ARG A 180 -1.31 -6.78 -9.52
C ARG A 180 -1.31 -5.29 -9.87
N LEU A 181 -1.89 -4.45 -9.03
CA LEU A 181 -1.93 -3.01 -9.27
C LEU A 181 -0.54 -2.39 -9.26
N PHE A 182 0.33 -2.76 -8.32
CA PHE A 182 1.73 -2.35 -8.34
C PHE A 182 2.45 -2.81 -9.61
N TYR A 183 2.36 -4.11 -9.91
CA TYR A 183 3.01 -4.71 -11.07
C TYR A 183 2.62 -4.02 -12.38
N GLU A 184 1.33 -3.75 -12.59
CA GLU A 184 0.83 -3.07 -13.79
C GLU A 184 1.18 -1.58 -13.78
N THR A 185 1.09 -0.89 -12.64
CA THR A 185 1.41 0.53 -12.53
C THR A 185 2.88 0.80 -12.85
N LEU A 186 3.81 0.02 -12.30
CA LEU A 186 5.24 0.20 -12.57
C LEU A 186 5.58 0.14 -14.06
N GLN A 187 4.84 -0.62 -14.84
CA GLN A 187 5.04 -0.72 -16.28
C GLN A 187 4.45 0.45 -17.07
N THR A 188 3.67 1.32 -16.44
CA THR A 188 3.09 2.52 -17.06
C THR A 188 3.86 3.81 -16.76
N ILE A 189 4.76 3.77 -15.79
CA ILE A 189 5.57 4.93 -15.41
C ILE A 189 6.57 5.25 -16.51
N ASP A 190 6.52 6.48 -16.99
CA ASP A 190 7.44 7.02 -17.99
C ASP A 190 8.24 8.16 -17.33
N PRO A 191 9.54 7.97 -17.09
CA PRO A 191 10.36 8.97 -16.40
C PRO A 191 10.52 10.28 -17.19
N GLU A 192 10.20 10.30 -18.50
CA GLU A 192 10.29 11.51 -19.32
C GLU A 192 9.01 12.34 -19.33
N LYS A 193 7.91 11.81 -18.77
CA LYS A 193 6.60 12.47 -18.75
C LYS A 193 6.20 13.08 -17.40
N GLY A 194 7.11 13.18 -16.48
CA GLY A 194 7.08 13.75 -15.13
C GLY A 194 5.81 14.43 -14.62
#